data_eec5c807a49d19370d87792b50846f61
#
_entry.id   eec5c807a49d19370d87792b50846f61
#
_cell.length_a   1.000
_cell.length_b   1.000
_cell.length_c   1.000
_cell.angle_alpha   90.00
_cell.angle_beta   90.00
_cell.angle_gamma   90.00
#
_symmetry.space_group_name_H-M   'P 1'
#
loop_
_entity.id
_entity.type
_entity.pdbx_description
1 polymer ?
#
loop_
_entity_poly.entity_id
_entity_poly.type
_entity_poly.pdbx_seq_one_letter_code
_entity_poly.pdbx_strand_id
1 'polypeptide(L)'
;MAEKNRILIVDDEDALRTILSSELIGAGYEIATAADGEEGVAEVKNRKFDLVLLDIHMPKLDGFEVLKFIKKEHPEVKVIMLTGFADLKNAIESKKYGAEDFVSKPYDLVDLLTTIERVLSE
;
A
#
# COMPACT_ATOMS: atom_id res chain seq x y z
N MET A 1 7.82 20.78 -14.20
CA MET A 1 6.98 19.58 -14.33
C MET A 1 6.93 18.84 -13.00
N ALA A 2 5.76 18.41 -12.62
CA ALA A 2 5.62 17.61 -11.40
C ALA A 2 6.19 16.22 -11.64
N GLU A 3 6.95 15.71 -10.69
CA GLU A 3 7.42 14.34 -10.71
C GLU A 3 6.23 13.40 -10.45
N LYS A 4 6.28 12.21 -11.03
CA LYS A 4 5.29 11.20 -10.73
C LYS A 4 5.48 10.69 -9.32
N ASN A 5 4.39 10.44 -8.62
CA ASN A 5 4.46 9.80 -7.33
C ASN A 5 4.79 8.31 -7.52
N ARG A 6 5.61 7.78 -6.63
CA ARG A 6 5.99 6.36 -6.63
C ARG A 6 5.17 5.60 -5.62
N ILE A 7 4.56 4.53 -6.08
CA ILE A 7 3.72 3.67 -5.25
C ILE A 7 4.28 2.26 -5.28
N LEU A 8 4.43 1.66 -4.10
CA LEU A 8 4.78 0.25 -3.96
C LEU A 8 3.50 -0.53 -3.65
N ILE A 9 3.27 -1.60 -4.38
CA ILE A 9 2.15 -2.51 -4.13
C ILE A 9 2.71 -3.78 -3.52
N VAL A 10 2.30 -4.10 -2.29
CA VAL A 10 2.73 -5.30 -1.57
C VAL A 10 1.51 -6.20 -1.39
N ASP A 11 1.46 -7.28 -2.16
CA ASP A 11 0.35 -8.22 -2.16
C ASP A 11 0.84 -9.56 -2.68
N ASP A 12 0.41 -10.65 -2.09
CA ASP A 12 0.86 -11.99 -2.48
C ASP A 12 0.09 -12.59 -3.66
N GLU A 13 -0.97 -11.92 -4.13
CA GLU A 13 -1.73 -12.38 -5.29
C GLU A 13 -1.16 -11.80 -6.58
N ASP A 14 -0.56 -12.66 -7.42
CA ASP A 14 0.07 -12.24 -8.68
C ASP A 14 -0.90 -11.51 -9.61
N ALA A 15 -2.10 -12.07 -9.78
CA ALA A 15 -3.10 -11.47 -10.68
C ALA A 15 -3.50 -10.08 -10.22
N LEU A 16 -3.70 -9.90 -8.92
CA LEU A 16 -4.09 -8.61 -8.36
C LEU A 16 -2.98 -7.57 -8.52
N ARG A 17 -1.72 -7.95 -8.26
CA ARG A 17 -0.58 -7.05 -8.46
C ARG A 17 -0.51 -6.59 -9.93
N THR A 18 -0.68 -7.52 -10.86
CA THR A 18 -0.62 -7.21 -12.30
C THR A 18 -1.72 -6.24 -12.71
N ILE A 19 -2.95 -6.53 -12.32
CA ILE A 19 -4.11 -5.68 -12.66
C ILE A 19 -3.96 -4.31 -12.04
N LEU A 20 -3.66 -4.25 -10.75
CA LEU A 20 -3.57 -3.00 -10.03
C LEU A 20 -2.41 -2.15 -10.54
N SER A 21 -1.26 -2.77 -10.84
CA SER A 21 -0.11 -2.06 -11.43
C SER A 21 -0.49 -1.39 -12.74
N SER A 22 -1.16 -2.13 -13.63
CA SER A 22 -1.59 -1.60 -14.92
C SER A 22 -2.53 -0.40 -14.76
N GLU A 23 -3.50 -0.52 -13.85
CA GLU A 23 -4.48 0.54 -13.62
C GLU A 23 -3.81 1.81 -13.05
N LEU A 24 -2.88 1.64 -12.12
CA LEU A 24 -2.21 2.79 -11.49
C LEU A 24 -1.19 3.43 -12.42
N ILE A 25 -0.49 2.64 -13.23
CA ILE A 25 0.40 3.19 -14.26
C ILE A 25 -0.43 4.04 -15.24
N GLY A 26 -1.60 3.53 -15.64
CA GLY A 26 -2.53 4.27 -16.50
C GLY A 26 -3.00 5.57 -15.88
N ALA A 27 -3.04 5.66 -14.56
CA ALA A 27 -3.45 6.86 -13.83
C ALA A 27 -2.28 7.85 -13.62
N GLY A 28 -1.07 7.50 -14.06
CA GLY A 28 0.07 8.42 -14.02
C GLY A 28 1.08 8.20 -12.90
N TYR A 29 0.99 7.08 -12.18
CA TYR A 29 1.93 6.77 -11.10
C TYR A 29 3.09 5.89 -11.59
N GLU A 30 4.22 5.99 -10.91
CA GLU A 30 5.31 5.03 -11.07
C GLU A 30 5.09 3.91 -10.07
N ILE A 31 5.12 2.66 -10.53
CA ILE A 31 4.73 1.51 -9.73
C ILE A 31 5.89 0.51 -9.58
N ALA A 32 6.11 0.07 -8.34
CA ALA A 32 6.91 -1.10 -8.06
C ALA A 32 6.02 -2.10 -7.31
N THR A 33 6.39 -3.36 -7.31
CA THR A 33 5.61 -4.40 -6.67
C THR A 33 6.48 -5.28 -5.79
N ALA A 34 5.87 -5.88 -4.78
CA ALA A 34 6.50 -6.88 -3.94
C ALA A 34 5.49 -8.00 -3.69
N ALA A 35 5.96 -9.23 -3.70
CA ALA A 35 5.10 -10.40 -3.60
C ALA A 35 4.83 -10.85 -2.16
N ASP A 36 5.57 -10.30 -1.20
CA ASP A 36 5.37 -10.61 0.21
C ASP A 36 5.97 -9.49 1.08
N GLY A 37 5.79 -9.63 2.39
CA GLY A 37 6.23 -8.60 3.33
C GLY A 37 7.74 -8.40 3.37
N GLU A 38 8.52 -9.47 3.20
CA GLU A 38 9.98 -9.36 3.19
C GLU A 38 10.46 -8.58 1.98
N GLU A 39 9.91 -8.86 0.80
CA GLU A 39 10.21 -8.08 -0.41
C GLU A 39 9.78 -6.63 -0.25
N GLY A 40 8.61 -6.41 0.38
CA GLY A 40 8.12 -5.06 0.64
C GLY A 40 9.07 -4.26 1.50
N VAL A 41 9.56 -4.84 2.57
CA VAL A 41 10.55 -4.20 3.44
C VAL A 41 11.84 -3.89 2.66
N ALA A 42 12.33 -4.86 1.87
CA ALA A 42 13.53 -4.66 1.07
C ALA A 42 13.37 -3.50 0.08
N GLU A 43 12.22 -3.42 -0.57
CA GLU A 43 11.94 -2.33 -1.52
C GLU A 43 11.94 -0.97 -0.82
N VAL A 44 11.30 -0.86 0.33
CA VAL A 44 11.24 0.40 1.07
C VAL A 44 12.64 0.83 1.54
N LYS A 45 13.50 -0.12 1.91
CA LYS A 45 14.89 0.18 2.29
C LYS A 45 15.72 0.69 1.13
N ASN A 46 15.48 0.16 -0.07
CA ASN A 46 16.34 0.41 -1.23
C ASN A 46 15.89 1.55 -2.14
N ARG A 47 14.63 1.96 -2.06
CA ARG A 47 14.05 2.99 -2.91
C ARG A 47 13.19 3.92 -2.09
N LYS A 48 12.93 5.10 -2.64
CA LYS A 48 11.99 6.06 -2.04
C LYS A 48 10.61 5.88 -2.65
N PHE A 49 9.61 5.79 -1.78
CA PHE A 49 8.21 5.70 -2.19
C PHE A 49 7.42 6.81 -1.52
N ASP A 50 6.40 7.28 -2.20
CA ASP A 50 5.46 8.26 -1.63
C ASP A 50 4.34 7.54 -0.89
N LEU A 51 3.97 6.35 -1.39
CA LEU A 51 2.85 5.59 -0.86
C LEU A 51 3.12 4.09 -0.99
N VAL A 52 2.66 3.31 -0.02
CA VAL A 52 2.65 1.86 -0.08
C VAL A 52 1.20 1.39 0.04
N LEU A 53 0.76 0.57 -0.92
CA LEU A 53 -0.49 -0.17 -0.83
C LEU A 53 -0.14 -1.55 -0.29
N LEU A 54 -0.65 -1.89 0.87
CA LEU A 54 -0.13 -3.00 1.64
C LEU A 54 -1.24 -3.95 2.07
N ASP A 55 -1.19 -5.19 1.57
CA ASP A 55 -2.11 -6.24 1.99
C ASP A 55 -1.81 -6.63 3.44
N ILE A 56 -2.85 -6.89 4.20
CA ILE A 56 -2.72 -7.30 5.61
C ILE A 56 -2.31 -8.76 5.71
N HIS A 57 -2.96 -9.63 4.97
CA HIS A 57 -2.77 -11.08 5.09
C HIS A 57 -1.83 -11.63 4.04
N MET A 58 -0.58 -11.83 4.45
CA MET A 58 0.46 -12.38 3.58
C MET A 58 1.28 -13.41 4.33
N PRO A 59 1.87 -14.38 3.63
CA PRO A 59 2.82 -15.31 4.27
C PRO A 59 4.08 -14.60 4.71
N LYS A 60 4.85 -15.22 5.58
CA LYS A 60 6.11 -14.75 6.15
C LYS A 60 5.90 -13.57 7.08
N LEU A 61 5.92 -12.35 6.55
CA LEU A 61 5.79 -11.13 7.32
C LEU A 61 4.45 -10.47 6.95
N ASP A 62 3.52 -10.39 7.90
CA ASP A 62 2.20 -9.84 7.60
C ASP A 62 2.21 -8.32 7.43
N GLY A 63 1.09 -7.79 6.95
CA GLY A 63 0.99 -6.36 6.63
C GLY A 63 1.18 -5.44 7.83
N PHE A 64 0.74 -5.84 9.02
CA PHE A 64 0.94 -5.01 10.21
C PHE A 64 2.42 -4.90 10.58
N GLU A 65 3.17 -5.97 10.42
CA GLU A 65 4.61 -5.95 10.68
C GLU A 65 5.33 -5.02 9.71
N VAL A 66 4.95 -5.08 8.44
CA VAL A 66 5.50 -4.18 7.41
C VAL A 66 5.12 -2.73 7.72
N LEU A 67 3.87 -2.48 8.09
CA LEU A 67 3.40 -1.14 8.46
C LEU A 67 4.22 -0.57 9.63
N LYS A 68 4.42 -1.35 10.67
CA LYS A 68 5.21 -0.92 11.83
C LYS A 68 6.62 -0.56 11.43
N PHE A 69 7.25 -1.39 10.59
CA PHE A 69 8.59 -1.12 10.07
C PHE A 69 8.63 0.20 9.31
N ILE A 70 7.70 0.40 8.37
CA ILE A 70 7.65 1.62 7.56
C ILE A 70 7.50 2.85 8.44
N LYS A 71 6.58 2.83 9.38
CA LYS A 71 6.30 4.01 10.21
C LYS A 71 7.42 4.30 11.19
N LYS A 72 8.18 3.30 11.59
CA LYS A 72 9.34 3.49 12.46
C LYS A 72 10.54 4.03 11.70
N GLU A 73 10.86 3.42 10.55
CA GLU A 73 12.09 3.72 9.81
C GLU A 73 11.91 4.76 8.70
N HIS A 74 10.70 4.87 8.15
CA HIS A 74 10.38 5.76 7.03
C HIS A 74 9.04 6.44 7.27
N PRO A 75 8.90 7.24 8.34
CA PRO A 75 7.58 7.80 8.71
C PRO A 75 6.96 8.74 7.67
N GLU A 76 7.77 9.25 6.74
CA GLU A 76 7.28 10.10 5.66
C GLU A 76 6.52 9.33 4.57
N VAL A 77 6.68 8.01 4.52
CA VAL A 77 5.99 7.19 3.53
C VAL A 77 4.55 6.97 3.99
N LYS A 78 3.60 7.28 3.12
CA LYS A 78 2.17 7.07 3.38
C LYS A 78 1.82 5.60 3.17
N VAL A 79 0.90 5.07 3.95
CA VAL A 79 0.47 3.68 3.83
C VAL A 79 -1.04 3.59 3.79
N ILE A 80 -1.56 2.87 2.80
CA ILE A 80 -2.96 2.48 2.72
C ILE A 80 -3.00 0.95 2.85
N MET A 81 -3.74 0.45 3.83
CA MET A 81 -3.87 -0.99 4.03
C MET A 81 -4.98 -1.54 3.14
N LEU A 82 -4.72 -2.69 2.52
CA LEU A 82 -5.70 -3.43 1.74
C LEU A 82 -6.05 -4.71 2.48
N THR A 83 -7.33 -5.06 2.54
CA THR A 83 -7.75 -6.30 3.20
C THR A 83 -8.90 -6.95 2.45
N GLY A 84 -8.96 -8.28 2.50
CA GLY A 84 -10.06 -9.04 1.90
C GLY A 84 -11.37 -8.98 2.69
N PHE A 85 -11.35 -8.38 3.88
CA PHE A 85 -12.53 -8.29 4.74
C PHE A 85 -12.71 -6.87 5.23
N ALA A 86 -13.94 -6.36 5.15
CA ALA A 86 -14.31 -5.12 5.78
C ALA A 86 -14.42 -5.40 7.29
N ASP A 87 -13.30 -5.32 7.97
CA ASP A 87 -13.20 -5.66 9.39
C ASP A 87 -12.83 -4.40 10.17
N LEU A 88 -13.74 -3.97 11.03
CA LEU A 88 -13.54 -2.79 11.86
C LEU A 88 -12.28 -2.90 12.72
N LYS A 89 -12.01 -4.10 13.24
CA LYS A 89 -10.81 -4.34 14.06
C LYS A 89 -9.54 -4.06 13.26
N ASN A 90 -9.45 -4.56 12.03
CA ASN A 90 -8.30 -4.32 11.15
C ASN A 90 -8.16 -2.84 10.82
N ALA A 91 -9.27 -2.15 10.56
CA ALA A 91 -9.25 -0.72 10.29
C ALA A 91 -8.72 0.07 11.49
N ILE A 92 -9.20 -0.25 12.69
CA ILE A 92 -8.76 0.41 13.92
C ILE A 92 -7.27 0.15 14.16
N GLU A 93 -6.83 -1.10 14.03
CA GLU A 93 -5.42 -1.43 14.23
C GLU A 93 -4.53 -0.74 13.19
N SER A 94 -4.97 -0.67 11.93
CA SER A 94 -4.22 0.02 10.88
C SER A 94 -3.98 1.48 11.24
N LYS A 95 -5.02 2.17 11.68
CA LYS A 95 -4.90 3.57 12.10
C LYS A 95 -4.02 3.73 13.34
N LYS A 96 -4.15 2.82 14.29
CA LYS A 96 -3.36 2.82 15.51
C LYS A 96 -1.86 2.73 15.23
N TYR A 97 -1.47 1.95 14.21
CA TYR A 97 -0.07 1.79 13.83
C TYR A 97 0.38 2.79 12.77
N GLY A 98 -0.44 3.75 12.43
CA GLY A 98 -0.04 4.88 11.60
C GLY A 98 -0.42 4.82 10.13
N ALA A 99 -1.22 3.84 9.70
CA ALA A 99 -1.71 3.83 8.32
C ALA A 99 -2.60 5.04 8.08
N GLU A 100 -2.47 5.67 6.92
CA GLU A 100 -3.27 6.82 6.56
C GLU A 100 -4.70 6.46 6.23
N ASP A 101 -4.91 5.27 5.66
CA ASP A 101 -6.26 4.79 5.37
C ASP A 101 -6.28 3.27 5.18
N PHE A 102 -7.45 2.75 4.88
CA PHE A 102 -7.77 1.34 4.82
C PHE A 102 -8.82 1.15 3.73
N VAL A 103 -8.61 0.18 2.84
CA VAL A 103 -9.54 -0.11 1.75
C VAL A 103 -9.84 -1.62 1.75
N SER A 104 -11.13 -1.96 1.68
CA SER A 104 -11.58 -3.36 1.65
C SER A 104 -11.54 -3.91 0.24
N LYS A 105 -11.17 -5.17 0.10
CA LYS A 105 -11.30 -5.92 -1.15
C LYS A 105 -12.66 -6.62 -1.16
N PRO A 106 -13.30 -6.78 -2.30
CA PRO A 106 -12.93 -6.20 -3.59
C PRO A 106 -13.17 -4.68 -3.57
N TYR A 107 -12.22 -3.93 -4.09
CA TYR A 107 -12.33 -2.49 -4.09
C TYR A 107 -12.83 -2.00 -5.46
N ASP A 108 -13.48 -0.84 -5.45
CA ASP A 108 -13.82 -0.11 -6.66
C ASP A 108 -12.59 0.71 -7.05
N LEU A 109 -12.18 0.66 -8.32
CA LEU A 109 -10.99 1.37 -8.76
C LEU A 109 -11.11 2.88 -8.54
N VAL A 110 -12.28 3.45 -8.80
CA VAL A 110 -12.50 4.89 -8.61
C VAL A 110 -12.32 5.27 -7.15
N ASP A 111 -12.88 4.48 -6.24
CA ASP A 111 -12.74 4.71 -4.80
C ASP A 111 -11.28 4.60 -4.36
N LEU A 112 -10.55 3.59 -4.88
CA LEU A 112 -9.15 3.42 -4.55
C LEU A 112 -8.32 4.61 -5.05
N LEU A 113 -8.53 5.03 -6.30
CA LEU A 113 -7.83 6.19 -6.87
C LEU A 113 -8.12 7.46 -6.09
N THR A 114 -9.37 7.67 -5.69
CA THR A 114 -9.77 8.82 -4.88
C THR A 114 -9.04 8.80 -3.54
N THR A 115 -8.96 7.64 -2.90
CA THR A 115 -8.26 7.49 -1.62
C THR A 115 -6.78 7.78 -1.78
N ILE A 116 -6.15 7.24 -2.84
CA ILE A 116 -4.74 7.47 -3.12
C ILE A 116 -4.47 8.97 -3.29
N GLU A 117 -5.26 9.64 -4.13
CA GLU A 117 -5.09 11.08 -4.36
C GLU A 117 -5.21 11.89 -3.08
N ARG A 118 -6.22 11.57 -2.27
CA ARG A 118 -6.43 12.26 -1.00
C ARG A 118 -5.25 12.06 -0.05
N VAL A 119 -4.79 10.82 0.10
CA VAL A 119 -3.68 10.50 1.00
C VAL A 119 -2.39 11.18 0.54
N LEU A 120 -2.11 11.17 -0.76
CA LEU A 120 -0.91 11.81 -1.30
C LEU A 120 -0.95 13.33 -1.17
N SER A 121 -2.14 13.92 -1.02
CA SER A 121 -2.32 15.37 -0.88
C SER A 121 -2.22 15.85 0.57
N GLU A 122 -2.20 14.95 1.50
CA GLU A 122 -2.13 15.27 2.94
C GLU A 122 -0.75 15.72 3.37
#